data_fda7800500b11fc26976c9bc0301e84d
#
_entry.id   fda7800500b11fc26976c9bc0301e84d
#
_cell.length_a   1.000
_cell.length_b   1.000
_cell.length_c   1.000
_cell.angle_alpha   90.00
_cell.angle_beta   90.00
_cell.angle_gamma   90.00
#
_symmetry.space_group_name_H-M   'P 1'
#
loop_
_entity.id
_entity.type
_entity.pdbx_description
1 polymer ?
#
loop_
_entity_poly.entity_id
_entity_poly.type
_entity_poly.pdbx_seq_one_letter_code
_entity_poly.pdbx_strand_id
1 'polypeptide(L)'
;MGIKKMNPWKKILLSDYENHMSLESVQQLQALNRIMKDQFYTYEMFRAKPHIHEELRGNIMILGVAGGNGLEHITPSYYEKIYGVDINAEYLTVVKERYKDLSGVLECLEVDLITEYEKLPKSDYVIADLLVEYIGYKAFQRVIRQVEPEMISCVIQMNPQTAGNVKSEWVSDSPYLHAFDGLDEVHQQMEEDALRRCLKELGFEEVDAFNTPLPNGKHLLRIDFAKPLER
;
A
#
# COMPACT_ATOMS: atom_id res chain seq x y z
N MET A 1 19.24 27.54 1.63
CA MET A 1 19.10 26.09 1.45
C MET A 1 18.43 25.56 2.70
N GLY A 2 17.12 25.30 2.66
CA GLY A 2 16.42 24.72 3.81
C GLY A 2 16.89 23.27 4.00
N ILE A 3 17.19 22.90 5.23
CA ILE A 3 17.50 21.50 5.60
C ILE A 3 16.25 20.70 5.26
N LYS A 4 16.33 19.80 4.26
CA LYS A 4 15.22 18.92 3.91
C LYS A 4 14.95 18.02 5.13
N LYS A 5 13.81 18.21 5.80
CA LYS A 5 13.44 17.43 6.97
C LYS A 5 13.37 15.95 6.55
N MET A 6 14.03 15.09 7.30
CA MET A 6 14.04 13.65 7.00
C MET A 6 12.64 13.09 7.21
N ASN A 7 12.16 12.27 6.27
CA ASN A 7 10.86 11.60 6.38
C ASN A 7 10.83 10.71 7.64
N PRO A 8 9.84 10.86 8.53
CA PRO A 8 9.75 10.11 9.78
C PRO A 8 9.82 8.59 9.60
N TRP A 9 9.25 8.06 8.53
CA TRP A 9 9.27 6.62 8.23
C TRP A 9 10.67 6.01 8.15
N LYS A 10 11.69 6.80 7.82
CA LYS A 10 13.09 6.33 7.79
C LYS A 10 13.67 5.98 9.16
N LYS A 11 12.98 6.35 10.25
CA LYS A 11 13.46 6.17 11.62
C LYS A 11 12.67 5.15 12.42
N ILE A 12 11.52 4.73 11.93
CA ILE A 12 10.67 3.78 12.65
C ILE A 12 11.27 2.39 12.51
N LEU A 13 11.53 1.74 13.63
CA LEU A 13 12.01 0.37 13.65
C LEU A 13 10.91 -0.58 13.18
N LEU A 14 11.26 -1.56 12.37
CA LEU A 14 10.31 -2.56 11.89
C LEU A 14 9.62 -3.30 13.03
N SER A 15 10.38 -3.63 14.09
CA SER A 15 9.84 -4.30 15.27
C SER A 15 8.76 -3.47 15.97
N ASP A 16 8.94 -2.15 16.09
CA ASP A 16 7.94 -1.28 16.72
C ASP A 16 6.68 -1.18 15.87
N TYR A 17 6.85 -1.07 14.54
CA TYR A 17 5.76 -1.09 13.59
C TYR A 17 4.96 -2.40 13.65
N GLU A 18 5.63 -3.55 13.52
CA GLU A 18 4.98 -4.87 13.53
C GLU A 18 4.31 -5.15 14.88
N ASN A 19 4.97 -4.83 15.99
CA ASN A 19 4.42 -5.02 17.32
C ASN A 19 3.17 -4.16 17.54
N HIS A 20 3.19 -2.87 17.13
CA HIS A 20 2.03 -2.00 17.20
C HIS A 20 0.87 -2.55 16.37
N MET A 21 1.12 -2.87 15.11
CA MET A 21 0.10 -3.34 14.16
C MET A 21 -0.49 -4.71 14.51
N SER A 22 0.20 -5.50 15.35
CA SER A 22 -0.21 -6.83 15.81
C SER A 22 -0.98 -6.82 17.12
N LEU A 23 -1.10 -5.67 17.82
CA LEU A 23 -1.86 -5.60 19.07
C LEU A 23 -3.32 -6.01 18.86
N GLU A 24 -3.91 -6.68 19.85
CA GLU A 24 -5.29 -7.14 19.78
C GLU A 24 -6.28 -6.00 19.52
N SER A 25 -6.03 -4.82 20.10
CA SER A 25 -6.85 -3.62 19.90
C SER A 25 -6.69 -3.00 18.49
N VAL A 26 -5.61 -3.31 17.77
CA VAL A 26 -5.33 -2.77 16.43
C VAL A 26 -5.63 -3.81 15.35
N GLN A 27 -5.10 -5.01 15.45
CA GLN A 27 -5.26 -6.15 14.53
C GLN A 27 -5.08 -5.83 13.04
N GLN A 28 -4.39 -4.71 12.74
CA GLN A 28 -4.23 -4.26 11.36
C GLN A 28 -3.34 -5.19 10.55
N LEU A 29 -2.27 -5.70 11.16
CA LEU A 29 -1.32 -6.57 10.44
C LEU A 29 -1.99 -7.83 9.91
N GLN A 30 -2.84 -8.48 10.74
CA GLN A 30 -3.59 -9.68 10.34
C GLN A 30 -4.67 -9.37 9.31
N ALA A 31 -5.32 -8.21 9.43
CA ALA A 31 -6.32 -7.78 8.46
C ALA A 31 -5.69 -7.50 7.10
N LEU A 32 -4.58 -6.75 7.07
CA LEU A 32 -3.82 -6.47 5.85
C LEU A 32 -3.25 -7.73 5.21
N ASN A 33 -2.80 -8.71 6.00
CA ASN A 33 -2.34 -10.00 5.49
C ASN A 33 -3.42 -10.71 4.67
N ARG A 34 -4.65 -10.76 5.19
CA ARG A 34 -5.79 -11.35 4.48
C ARG A 34 -6.16 -10.54 3.23
N ILE A 35 -6.18 -9.21 3.36
CA ILE A 35 -6.46 -8.32 2.23
C ILE A 35 -5.43 -8.51 1.12
N MET A 36 -4.14 -8.55 1.46
CA MET A 36 -3.06 -8.77 0.49
C MET A 36 -3.22 -10.09 -0.27
N LYS A 37 -3.59 -11.17 0.42
CA LYS A 37 -3.93 -12.44 -0.23
C LYS A 37 -5.04 -12.28 -1.27
N ASP A 38 -6.11 -11.56 -0.90
CA ASP A 38 -7.24 -11.33 -1.80
C ASP A 38 -6.86 -10.40 -2.96
N GLN A 39 -5.95 -9.44 -2.75
CA GLN A 39 -5.42 -8.56 -3.79
C GLN A 39 -4.61 -9.35 -4.84
N PHE A 40 -3.74 -10.26 -4.42
CA PHE A 40 -3.02 -11.15 -5.34
C PHE A 40 -3.99 -12.02 -6.15
N TYR A 41 -4.95 -12.66 -5.47
CA TYR A 41 -5.96 -13.47 -6.15
C TYR A 41 -6.78 -12.66 -7.16
N THR A 42 -7.20 -11.45 -6.81
CA THR A 42 -7.96 -10.56 -7.70
C THR A 42 -7.16 -10.24 -8.96
N TYR A 43 -5.86 -9.95 -8.83
CA TYR A 43 -5.00 -9.69 -9.98
C TYR A 43 -4.80 -10.95 -10.84
N GLU A 44 -4.55 -12.10 -10.24
CA GLU A 44 -4.43 -13.37 -10.94
C GLU A 44 -5.69 -13.68 -11.76
N MET A 45 -6.87 -13.46 -11.18
CA MET A 45 -8.14 -13.60 -11.87
C MET A 45 -8.35 -12.56 -12.97
N PHE A 46 -7.87 -11.34 -12.79
CA PHE A 46 -7.90 -10.30 -13.82
C PHE A 46 -7.05 -10.72 -15.04
N ARG A 47 -5.83 -11.21 -14.79
CA ARG A 47 -4.89 -11.69 -15.83
C ARG A 47 -5.38 -12.95 -16.52
N ALA A 48 -6.09 -13.83 -15.83
CA ALA A 48 -6.59 -15.08 -16.39
C ALA A 48 -7.78 -14.93 -17.36
N LYS A 49 -8.32 -13.69 -17.54
CA LYS A 49 -9.44 -13.46 -18.46
C LYS A 49 -8.97 -13.70 -19.91
N PRO A 50 -9.58 -14.67 -20.64
CA PRO A 50 -9.26 -14.92 -22.05
C PRO A 50 -9.48 -13.63 -22.87
N HIS A 51 -8.61 -13.39 -23.84
CA HIS A 51 -8.66 -12.28 -24.79
C HIS A 51 -8.23 -10.90 -24.26
N ILE A 52 -7.80 -10.79 -22.99
CA ILE A 52 -7.30 -9.51 -22.45
C ILE A 52 -5.77 -9.50 -22.44
N HIS A 53 -5.15 -10.61 -22.06
CA HIS A 53 -3.70 -10.73 -21.98
C HIS A 53 -3.20 -11.95 -22.74
N GLU A 54 -2.21 -11.74 -23.62
CA GLU A 54 -1.53 -12.83 -24.33
C GLU A 54 -0.60 -13.61 -23.39
N GLU A 55 -0.06 -12.91 -22.37
CA GLU A 55 0.81 -13.51 -21.36
C GLU A 55 0.13 -13.54 -20.00
N LEU A 56 0.16 -14.68 -19.34
CA LEU A 56 -0.41 -14.86 -18.00
C LEU A 56 0.41 -14.18 -16.90
N ARG A 57 1.70 -13.96 -17.14
CA ARG A 57 2.61 -13.31 -16.19
C ARG A 57 2.59 -11.81 -16.36
N GLY A 58 2.65 -11.10 -15.24
CA GLY A 58 2.76 -9.66 -15.23
C GLY A 58 3.59 -9.16 -14.06
N ASN A 59 3.79 -7.85 -14.03
CA ASN A 59 4.57 -7.17 -13.00
C ASN A 59 3.64 -6.59 -11.94
N ILE A 60 3.97 -6.81 -10.66
CA ILE A 60 3.28 -6.16 -9.53
C ILE A 60 4.21 -5.19 -8.84
N MET A 61 3.67 -4.08 -8.38
CA MET A 61 4.37 -3.13 -7.51
C MET A 61 3.59 -2.94 -6.21
N ILE A 62 4.26 -3.20 -5.09
CA ILE A 62 3.73 -3.00 -3.74
C ILE A 62 4.40 -1.76 -3.18
N LEU A 63 3.64 -0.69 -3.02
CA LEU A 63 4.11 0.58 -2.50
C LEU A 63 3.98 0.60 -0.97
N GLY A 64 5.08 0.84 -0.26
CA GLY A 64 5.12 0.75 1.19
C GLY A 64 5.12 -0.71 1.66
N VAL A 65 6.04 -1.53 1.14
CA VAL A 65 6.07 -2.97 1.43
C VAL A 65 6.36 -3.29 2.91
N ALA A 66 6.87 -2.33 3.68
CA ALA A 66 7.23 -2.48 5.09
C ALA A 66 8.05 -3.76 5.35
N GLY A 67 7.62 -4.62 6.28
CA GLY A 67 8.27 -5.90 6.58
C GLY A 67 7.87 -7.06 5.66
N GLY A 68 7.09 -6.79 4.60
CA GLY A 68 6.67 -7.80 3.63
C GLY A 68 5.47 -8.63 4.07
N ASN A 69 4.65 -8.12 4.99
CA ASN A 69 3.43 -8.80 5.43
C ASN A 69 2.54 -9.13 4.22
N GLY A 70 2.18 -10.40 4.06
CA GLY A 70 1.35 -10.89 2.95
C GLY A 70 2.14 -11.44 1.75
N LEU A 71 3.46 -11.19 1.64
CA LEU A 71 4.28 -11.72 0.54
C LEU A 71 4.36 -13.26 0.54
N GLU A 72 4.05 -13.93 1.65
CA GLU A 72 3.95 -15.38 1.74
C GLU A 72 2.81 -15.97 0.89
N HIS A 73 1.87 -15.16 0.44
CA HIS A 73 0.78 -15.59 -0.44
C HIS A 73 1.16 -15.60 -1.93
N ILE A 74 2.35 -15.09 -2.27
CA ILE A 74 2.82 -15.04 -3.64
C ILE A 74 3.13 -16.45 -4.17
N THR A 75 2.58 -16.75 -5.35
CA THR A 75 2.97 -17.92 -6.15
C THR A 75 3.88 -17.44 -7.28
N PRO A 76 5.21 -17.65 -7.19
CA PRO A 76 6.17 -17.01 -8.11
C PRO A 76 5.92 -17.26 -9.58
N SER A 77 5.29 -18.40 -9.93
CA SER A 77 5.03 -18.77 -11.33
C SER A 77 4.01 -17.87 -12.03
N TYR A 78 3.23 -17.08 -11.30
CA TYR A 78 2.24 -16.15 -11.86
C TYR A 78 2.81 -14.78 -12.19
N TYR A 79 4.03 -14.47 -11.73
CA TYR A 79 4.61 -13.14 -11.86
C TYR A 79 5.92 -13.17 -12.63
N GLU A 80 6.16 -12.12 -13.41
CA GLU A 80 7.46 -11.87 -14.02
C GLU A 80 8.37 -11.15 -13.03
N LYS A 81 7.85 -10.07 -12.44
CA LYS A 81 8.51 -9.29 -11.39
C LYS A 81 7.52 -8.81 -10.33
N ILE A 82 8.02 -8.71 -9.12
CA ILE A 82 7.32 -8.13 -7.97
C ILE A 82 8.25 -7.09 -7.38
N TYR A 83 7.84 -5.83 -7.46
CA TYR A 83 8.59 -4.71 -6.90
C TYR A 83 8.07 -4.40 -5.51
N GLY A 84 8.89 -4.66 -4.47
CA GLY A 84 8.62 -4.19 -3.11
C GLY A 84 9.28 -2.84 -2.89
N VAL A 85 8.49 -1.76 -2.84
CA VAL A 85 8.99 -0.39 -2.73
C VAL A 85 8.82 0.13 -1.30
N ASP A 86 9.88 0.67 -0.73
CA ASP A 86 9.81 1.35 0.56
C ASP A 86 10.86 2.47 0.64
N ILE A 87 10.63 3.44 1.53
CA ILE A 87 11.59 4.50 1.82
C ILE A 87 12.61 4.08 2.88
N ASN A 88 12.33 3.01 3.64
CA ASN A 88 13.13 2.50 4.72
C ASN A 88 14.00 1.32 4.27
N ALA A 89 15.31 1.56 4.14
CA ALA A 89 16.28 0.55 3.68
C ALA A 89 16.38 -0.68 4.61
N GLU A 90 16.15 -0.48 5.93
CA GLU A 90 16.17 -1.59 6.90
C GLU A 90 15.00 -2.54 6.66
N TYR A 91 13.81 -2.01 6.36
CA TYR A 91 12.64 -2.80 6.01
C TYR A 91 12.92 -3.67 4.80
N LEU A 92 13.47 -3.08 3.74
CA LEU A 92 13.81 -3.80 2.52
C LEU A 92 14.87 -4.89 2.74
N THR A 93 15.79 -4.67 3.66
CA THR A 93 16.79 -5.68 4.05
C THR A 93 16.11 -6.88 4.69
N VAL A 94 15.18 -6.63 5.62
CA VAL A 94 14.42 -7.70 6.29
C VAL A 94 13.52 -8.44 5.30
N VAL A 95 12.88 -7.73 4.37
CA VAL A 95 12.05 -8.34 3.31
C VAL A 95 12.87 -9.31 2.46
N LYS A 96 14.05 -8.89 1.99
CA LYS A 96 14.94 -9.75 1.20
C LYS A 96 15.36 -11.03 1.93
N GLU A 97 15.58 -10.93 3.24
CA GLU A 97 15.96 -12.08 4.06
C GLU A 97 14.79 -13.01 4.35
N ARG A 98 13.65 -12.44 4.74
CA ARG A 98 12.40 -13.21 5.01
C ARG A 98 11.93 -14.00 3.79
N TYR A 99 12.02 -13.38 2.63
CA TYR A 99 11.46 -13.90 1.38
C TYR A 99 12.55 -14.26 0.36
N LYS A 100 13.67 -14.78 0.83
CA LYS A 100 14.78 -15.22 -0.05
C LYS A 100 14.35 -16.24 -1.12
N ASP A 101 13.32 -17.01 -0.84
CA ASP A 101 12.76 -17.99 -1.78
C ASP A 101 12.02 -17.29 -2.96
N LEU A 102 11.66 -16.01 -2.81
CA LEU A 102 11.12 -15.17 -3.88
C LEU A 102 12.21 -14.41 -4.66
N SER A 103 13.50 -14.59 -4.37
CA SER A 103 14.60 -13.80 -4.95
C SER A 103 14.68 -13.85 -6.50
N GLY A 104 14.05 -14.85 -7.13
CA GLY A 104 13.94 -14.93 -8.59
C GLY A 104 12.95 -13.94 -9.20
N VAL A 105 11.96 -13.47 -8.43
CA VAL A 105 10.89 -12.60 -8.89
C VAL A 105 10.78 -11.30 -8.07
N LEU A 106 11.14 -11.31 -6.79
CA LEU A 106 11.05 -10.16 -5.89
C LEU A 106 12.27 -9.25 -6.01
N GLU A 107 12.02 -7.98 -6.29
CA GLU A 107 13.01 -6.91 -6.34
C GLU A 107 12.60 -5.80 -5.38
N CYS A 108 13.47 -5.47 -4.42
CA CYS A 108 13.23 -4.42 -3.43
C CYS A 108 13.88 -3.10 -3.85
N LEU A 109 13.10 -2.04 -3.91
CA LEU A 109 13.49 -0.72 -4.38
C LEU A 109 13.38 0.31 -3.23
N GLU A 110 14.51 0.92 -2.86
CA GLU A 110 14.50 2.06 -1.93
C GLU A 110 14.17 3.34 -2.70
N VAL A 111 12.93 3.84 -2.54
CA VAL A 111 12.44 5.02 -3.26
C VAL A 111 11.58 5.90 -2.34
N ASP A 112 11.92 7.18 -2.25
CA ASP A 112 11.02 8.21 -1.71
C ASP A 112 9.95 8.54 -2.77
N LEU A 113 8.74 8.01 -2.61
CA LEU A 113 7.64 8.17 -3.57
C LEU A 113 7.22 9.63 -3.79
N ILE A 114 7.56 10.54 -2.88
CA ILE A 114 7.26 11.97 -3.02
C ILE A 114 8.27 12.67 -3.94
N THR A 115 9.55 12.28 -3.85
CA THR A 115 10.66 13.04 -4.48
C THR A 115 11.47 12.26 -5.50
N GLU A 116 11.28 10.93 -5.58
CA GLU A 116 12.08 10.04 -6.42
C GLU A 116 11.22 9.05 -7.24
N TYR A 117 9.91 9.31 -7.36
CA TYR A 117 8.96 8.44 -8.06
C TYR A 117 9.39 8.13 -9.52
N GLU A 118 10.20 8.98 -10.14
CA GLU A 118 10.74 8.78 -11.49
C GLU A 118 11.66 7.55 -11.61
N LYS A 119 12.17 7.04 -10.49
CA LYS A 119 13.00 5.83 -10.45
C LYS A 119 12.18 4.54 -10.57
N LEU A 120 10.85 4.63 -10.43
CA LEU A 120 9.97 3.47 -10.46
C LEU A 120 9.88 2.89 -11.87
N PRO A 121 10.01 1.56 -12.03
CA PRO A 121 9.73 0.88 -13.28
C PRO A 121 8.23 0.86 -13.59
N LYS A 122 7.88 0.46 -14.81
CA LYS A 122 6.49 0.15 -15.18
C LYS A 122 6.03 -1.13 -14.48
N SER A 123 4.74 -1.20 -14.18
CA SER A 123 4.14 -2.36 -13.57
C SER A 123 2.66 -2.45 -13.92
N ASP A 124 2.14 -3.64 -14.11
CA ASP A 124 0.76 -3.86 -14.55
C ASP A 124 -0.25 -3.67 -13.41
N TYR A 125 0.18 -3.96 -12.19
CA TYR A 125 -0.64 -3.85 -10.98
C TYR A 125 0.08 -3.10 -9.88
N VAL A 126 -0.62 -2.19 -9.22
CA VAL A 126 -0.14 -1.46 -8.04
C VAL A 126 -1.00 -1.79 -6.83
N ILE A 127 -0.34 -2.17 -5.73
CA ILE A 127 -0.93 -2.31 -4.40
C ILE A 127 -0.42 -1.16 -3.54
N ALA A 128 -1.33 -0.43 -2.87
CA ALA A 128 -1.01 0.70 -1.99
C ALA A 128 -1.86 0.62 -0.71
N ASP A 129 -1.36 -0.11 0.29
CA ASP A 129 -2.08 -0.36 1.53
C ASP A 129 -1.58 0.57 2.64
N LEU A 130 -2.48 1.40 3.19
CA LEU A 130 -2.21 2.39 4.22
C LEU A 130 -1.02 3.32 3.87
N LEU A 131 -0.88 3.64 2.60
CA LEU A 131 0.23 4.46 2.09
C LEU A 131 -0.20 5.86 1.67
N VAL A 132 -1.36 5.97 1.01
CA VAL A 132 -1.82 7.24 0.40
C VAL A 132 -1.96 8.33 1.46
N GLU A 133 -2.32 7.97 2.69
CA GLU A 133 -2.41 8.87 3.83
C GLU A 133 -1.07 9.54 4.21
N TYR A 134 0.06 8.97 3.81
CA TYR A 134 1.40 9.51 4.12
C TYR A 134 2.05 10.26 2.98
N ILE A 135 1.73 9.93 1.73
CA ILE A 135 2.29 10.61 0.55
C ILE A 135 1.33 11.63 -0.06
N GLY A 136 0.04 11.50 0.21
CA GLY A 136 -1.04 12.34 -0.31
C GLY A 136 -1.39 12.07 -1.77
N TYR A 137 -2.60 12.47 -2.15
CA TYR A 137 -3.15 12.19 -3.48
C TYR A 137 -2.30 12.69 -4.65
N LYS A 138 -1.69 13.89 -4.52
CA LYS A 138 -0.85 14.45 -5.60
C LYS A 138 0.42 13.67 -5.87
N ALA A 139 1.08 13.18 -4.83
CA ALA A 139 2.26 12.33 -5.00
C ALA A 139 1.84 10.97 -5.54
N PHE A 140 0.75 10.41 -5.01
CA PHE A 140 0.19 9.15 -5.50
C PHE A 140 -0.14 9.22 -7.00
N GLN A 141 -0.79 10.28 -7.48
CA GLN A 141 -1.04 10.48 -8.92
C GLN A 141 0.25 10.51 -9.76
N ARG A 142 1.32 11.13 -9.26
CA ARG A 142 2.62 11.12 -9.97
C ARG A 142 3.20 9.71 -10.07
N VAL A 143 3.14 8.95 -8.98
CA VAL A 143 3.55 7.54 -8.94
C VAL A 143 2.76 6.73 -9.98
N ILE A 144 1.45 6.85 -9.99
CA ILE A 144 0.58 6.11 -10.92
C ILE A 144 0.85 6.49 -12.38
N ARG A 145 1.10 7.78 -12.68
CA ARG A 145 1.50 8.20 -14.03
C ARG A 145 2.86 7.64 -14.45
N GLN A 146 3.80 7.51 -13.51
CA GLN A 146 5.12 6.94 -13.78
C GLN A 146 5.06 5.43 -14.01
N VAL A 147 4.32 4.71 -13.16
CA VAL A 147 4.21 3.25 -13.19
C VAL A 147 3.30 2.76 -14.33
N GLU A 148 2.27 3.54 -14.69
CA GLU A 148 1.28 3.26 -15.76
C GLU A 148 0.55 1.92 -15.60
N PRO A 149 0.03 1.57 -14.43
CA PRO A 149 -0.61 0.27 -14.22
C PRO A 149 -1.92 0.15 -15.01
N GLU A 150 -2.35 -1.10 -15.24
CA GLU A 150 -3.68 -1.45 -15.74
C GLU A 150 -4.70 -1.53 -14.61
N MET A 151 -4.25 -1.95 -13.42
CA MET A 151 -5.07 -2.13 -12.23
C MET A 151 -4.37 -1.57 -10.99
N ILE A 152 -5.17 -1.06 -10.05
CA ILE A 152 -4.72 -0.53 -8.77
C ILE A 152 -5.61 -1.08 -7.67
N SER A 153 -5.04 -1.53 -6.57
CA SER A 153 -5.75 -1.81 -5.32
C SER A 153 -5.22 -0.93 -4.21
N CYS A 154 -6.10 -0.19 -3.57
CA CYS A 154 -5.75 0.69 -2.44
C CYS A 154 -6.49 0.25 -1.19
N VAL A 155 -5.81 0.26 -0.06
CA VAL A 155 -6.43 0.18 1.26
C VAL A 155 -6.22 1.49 1.99
N ILE A 156 -7.29 2.09 2.48
CA ILE A 156 -7.26 3.26 3.36
C ILE A 156 -7.92 2.93 4.70
N GLN A 157 -7.44 3.57 5.77
CA GLN A 157 -8.07 3.46 7.08
C GLN A 157 -9.16 4.49 7.24
N MET A 158 -10.37 4.02 7.56
CA MET A 158 -11.51 4.86 7.88
C MET A 158 -11.72 4.87 9.40
N ASN A 159 -11.76 6.05 9.98
CA ASN A 159 -12.02 6.24 11.40
C ASN A 159 -13.52 6.39 11.66
N PRO A 160 -14.04 5.95 12.83
CA PRO A 160 -15.41 6.18 13.19
C PRO A 160 -15.71 7.69 13.17
N GLN A 161 -16.83 8.07 12.57
CA GLN A 161 -17.29 9.45 12.62
C GLN A 161 -17.70 9.79 14.08
N THR A 162 -16.83 10.44 14.82
CA THR A 162 -17.20 11.05 16.09
C THR A 162 -17.96 12.35 15.78
N ALA A 163 -19.20 12.43 16.26
CA ALA A 163 -20.00 13.65 16.19
C ALA A 163 -19.29 14.76 17.03
N GLY A 164 -18.67 15.70 16.34
CA GLY A 164 -17.96 16.84 16.94
C GLY A 164 -16.50 16.87 16.56
N ASN A 165 -15.99 18.06 16.25
CA ASN A 165 -14.64 18.43 15.81
C ASN A 165 -13.49 17.92 16.70
N VAL A 166 -13.37 16.62 16.87
CA VAL A 166 -12.20 16.00 17.50
C VAL A 166 -11.29 15.60 16.33
N LYS A 167 -10.11 16.27 16.25
CA LYS A 167 -8.98 15.73 15.51
C LYS A 167 -8.95 14.24 15.80
N SER A 168 -8.86 13.41 14.77
CA SER A 168 -8.69 11.98 14.96
C SER A 168 -7.35 11.77 15.66
N GLU A 169 -7.37 11.86 16.97
CA GLU A 169 -6.21 11.48 17.75
C GLU A 169 -6.00 10.00 17.48
N TRP A 170 -4.76 9.64 17.32
CA TRP A 170 -4.31 8.26 17.37
C TRP A 170 -4.70 7.70 18.74
N VAL A 171 -5.96 7.31 18.90
CA VAL A 171 -6.44 6.72 20.14
C VAL A 171 -5.93 5.29 20.17
N SER A 172 -4.77 5.10 20.70
CA SER A 172 -4.18 3.81 20.97
C SER A 172 -3.46 3.89 22.31
N ASP A 173 -3.68 2.92 23.16
CA ASP A 173 -2.94 2.66 24.39
C ASP A 173 -1.66 1.83 24.15
N SER A 174 -1.22 1.76 22.91
CA SER A 174 -0.05 1.02 22.50
C SER A 174 1.22 1.57 23.14
N PRO A 175 2.05 0.73 23.78
CA PRO A 175 3.35 1.13 24.29
C PRO A 175 4.34 1.56 23.19
N TYR A 176 4.03 1.29 21.94
CA TYR A 176 4.85 1.60 20.76
C TYR A 176 4.49 2.93 20.10
N LEU A 177 3.47 3.65 20.60
CA LEU A 177 3.01 4.90 19.97
C LEU A 177 4.10 5.95 19.81
N HIS A 178 5.03 6.04 20.77
CA HIS A 178 6.15 6.98 20.72
C HIS A 178 7.09 6.77 19.51
N ALA A 179 7.12 5.56 18.93
CA ALA A 179 7.90 5.28 17.72
C ALA A 179 7.33 6.01 16.49
N PHE A 180 6.05 6.38 16.54
CA PHE A 180 5.35 7.06 15.47
C PHE A 180 5.28 8.58 15.64
N ASP A 181 5.96 9.12 16.68
CA ASP A 181 6.07 10.56 16.87
C ASP A 181 6.63 11.23 15.60
N GLY A 182 5.94 12.27 15.16
CA GLY A 182 6.28 12.97 13.91
C GLY A 182 5.58 12.45 12.65
N LEU A 183 4.88 11.31 12.68
CA LEU A 183 4.02 10.94 11.55
C LEU A 183 2.83 11.88 11.39
N ASP A 184 2.35 12.52 12.46
CA ASP A 184 1.29 13.53 12.40
C ASP A 184 1.60 14.68 11.43
N GLU A 185 2.90 14.94 11.18
CA GLU A 185 3.31 15.98 10.24
C GLU A 185 3.12 15.57 8.77
N VAL A 186 3.03 14.30 8.48
CA VAL A 186 2.91 13.75 7.12
C VAL A 186 1.60 13.00 6.90
N HIS A 187 0.94 12.55 7.97
CA HIS A 187 -0.32 11.83 7.88
C HIS A 187 -1.47 12.77 7.47
N GLN A 188 -2.29 12.29 6.55
CA GLN A 188 -3.50 12.96 6.08
C GLN A 188 -4.71 12.07 6.32
N GLN A 189 -5.80 12.65 6.81
CA GLN A 189 -7.05 11.91 6.91
C GLN A 189 -7.56 11.60 5.49
N MET A 190 -7.86 10.34 5.25
CA MET A 190 -8.38 9.89 3.97
C MET A 190 -9.89 10.07 3.89
N GLU A 191 -10.32 10.46 2.70
CA GLU A 191 -11.72 10.50 2.31
C GLU A 191 -11.93 9.56 1.12
N GLU A 192 -12.90 8.68 1.25
CA GLU A 192 -13.25 7.67 0.24
C GLU A 192 -13.51 8.30 -1.13
N ASP A 193 -14.34 9.35 -1.17
CA ASP A 193 -14.66 10.05 -2.42
C ASP A 193 -13.48 10.80 -3.01
N ALA A 194 -12.53 11.24 -2.17
CA ALA A 194 -11.32 11.91 -2.66
C ALA A 194 -10.37 10.92 -3.35
N LEU A 195 -10.23 9.69 -2.82
CA LEU A 195 -9.46 8.64 -3.48
C LEU A 195 -10.08 8.25 -4.83
N ARG A 196 -11.41 8.09 -4.88
CA ARG A 196 -12.14 7.81 -6.13
C ARG A 196 -11.92 8.90 -7.18
N ARG A 197 -12.08 10.18 -6.79
CA ARG A 197 -11.80 11.31 -7.69
C ARG A 197 -10.36 11.32 -8.17
N CYS A 198 -9.41 11.10 -7.26
CA CYS A 198 -7.98 11.08 -7.56
C CYS A 198 -7.63 10.10 -8.70
N LEU A 199 -8.17 8.88 -8.65
CA LEU A 199 -7.90 7.85 -9.66
C LEU A 199 -8.76 7.99 -10.91
N LYS A 200 -9.99 8.50 -10.78
CA LYS A 200 -10.84 8.83 -11.94
C LYS A 200 -10.21 9.88 -12.84
N GLU A 201 -9.51 10.88 -12.28
CA GLU A 201 -8.75 11.88 -13.05
C GLU A 201 -7.61 11.28 -13.89
N LEU A 202 -7.18 10.06 -13.55
CA LEU A 202 -6.19 9.30 -14.30
C LEU A 202 -6.78 8.27 -15.27
N GLY A 203 -8.12 8.25 -15.39
CA GLY A 203 -8.83 7.35 -16.29
C GLY A 203 -9.11 5.97 -15.71
N PHE A 204 -9.01 5.79 -14.39
CA PHE A 204 -9.39 4.54 -13.73
C PHE A 204 -10.86 4.58 -13.32
N GLU A 205 -11.52 3.42 -13.42
CA GLU A 205 -12.87 3.17 -12.93
C GLU A 205 -12.80 2.21 -11.74
N GLU A 206 -13.66 2.41 -10.74
CA GLU A 206 -13.83 1.49 -9.63
C GLU A 206 -14.41 0.16 -10.14
N VAL A 207 -13.80 -0.94 -9.74
CA VAL A 207 -14.23 -2.30 -10.08
C VAL A 207 -14.95 -2.94 -8.91
N ASP A 208 -14.42 -2.76 -7.70
CA ASP A 208 -14.97 -3.34 -6.47
C ASP A 208 -14.51 -2.56 -5.23
N ALA A 209 -15.26 -2.72 -4.12
CA ALA A 209 -14.92 -2.13 -2.83
C ALA A 209 -15.31 -3.06 -1.67
N PHE A 210 -14.39 -3.22 -0.70
CA PHE A 210 -14.53 -4.14 0.42
C PHE A 210 -14.24 -3.44 1.74
N ASN A 211 -15.06 -3.72 2.73
CA ASN A 211 -14.93 -3.19 4.08
C ASN A 211 -14.49 -4.28 5.05
N THR A 212 -13.38 -4.06 5.77
CA THR A 212 -12.88 -4.95 6.81
C THR A 212 -12.91 -4.23 8.16
N PRO A 213 -13.85 -4.58 9.07
CA PRO A 213 -13.94 -3.95 10.37
C PRO A 213 -12.76 -4.32 11.27
N LEU A 214 -12.35 -3.37 12.11
CA LEU A 214 -11.33 -3.54 13.15
C LEU A 214 -11.96 -3.43 14.55
N PRO A 215 -11.35 -4.03 15.60
CA PRO A 215 -11.93 -4.07 16.95
C PRO A 215 -12.20 -2.69 17.58
N ASN A 216 -11.41 -1.69 17.22
CA ASN A 216 -11.49 -0.32 17.75
C ASN A 216 -12.53 0.58 17.05
N GLY A 217 -13.44 0.00 16.27
CA GLY A 217 -14.46 0.72 15.52
C GLY A 217 -13.98 1.38 14.24
N LYS A 218 -12.68 1.29 13.94
CA LYS A 218 -12.12 1.64 12.63
C LYS A 218 -12.46 0.53 11.61
N HIS A 219 -12.24 0.82 10.35
CA HIS A 219 -12.27 -0.21 9.32
C HIS A 219 -11.26 0.09 8.24
N LEU A 220 -10.84 -0.96 7.55
CA LEU A 220 -10.02 -0.86 6.36
C LEU A 220 -10.94 -0.93 5.14
N LEU A 221 -10.89 0.08 4.31
CA LEU A 221 -11.61 0.14 3.04
C LEU A 221 -10.62 -0.18 1.92
N ARG A 222 -10.77 -1.34 1.31
CA ARG A 222 -10.10 -1.70 0.06
C ARG A 222 -10.95 -1.25 -1.10
N ILE A 223 -10.34 -0.58 -2.07
CA ILE A 223 -10.99 -0.23 -3.34
C ILE A 223 -10.07 -0.66 -4.48
N ASP A 224 -10.63 -1.41 -5.41
CA ASP A 224 -9.97 -1.87 -6.63
C ASP A 224 -10.39 -1.01 -7.81
N PHE A 225 -9.43 -0.63 -8.63
CA PHE A 225 -9.62 0.20 -9.81
C PHE A 225 -8.94 -0.43 -11.01
N ALA A 226 -9.54 -0.28 -12.19
CA ALA A 226 -8.94 -0.72 -13.45
C ALA A 226 -9.13 0.34 -14.55
N LYS A 227 -8.25 0.34 -15.53
CA LYS A 227 -8.48 1.09 -16.77
C LYS A 227 -9.59 0.41 -17.57
N PRO A 228 -10.50 1.18 -18.17
CA PRO A 228 -11.46 0.65 -19.12
C PRO A 228 -10.73 -0.10 -20.24
N LEU A 229 -11.24 -1.27 -20.60
CA LEU A 229 -10.72 -1.99 -21.77
C LEU A 229 -10.99 -1.15 -23.02
N GLU A 230 -9.96 -0.83 -23.78
CA GLU A 230 -10.14 -0.26 -25.12
C GLU A 230 -10.90 -1.28 -25.98
N ARG A 231 -12.06 -0.84 -26.50
CA ARG A 231 -12.93 -1.67 -27.34
C ARG A 231 -12.42 -1.70 -28.77
#